data_439be0fa6768711527aea8fdcccbd5c3
#
_entry.id   439be0fa6768711527aea8fdcccbd5c3
#
_cell.length_a   1.000
_cell.length_b   1.000
_cell.length_c   1.000
_cell.angle_alpha   90.00
_cell.angle_beta   90.00
_cell.angle_gamma   90.00
#
_symmetry.space_group_name_H-M   'P 1'
#
loop_
_entity.id
_entity.type
_entity.pdbx_description
1 polymer ?
#
loop_
_entity_poly.entity_id
_entity_poly.type
_entity_poly.pdbx_seq_one_letter_code
_entity_poly.pdbx_strand_id
1 'polypeptide(L)'
;MNPILKIILLFFLLSLSTACLAQAPVKVGPSLITDIPLQRLEREITRAAQSAGGTVGVSAIHIESGRRIAFNASKRFPMASTYKVPIAVQLLTRVDQGKITLDQMVELKPNDLHPGGGVLTTLFNKAGVVLSVRNLLELMLLISDNSATDLLLRLAGGPEAVTARMRALGIRDMEIHRPTINLIADAEGYNLPPETEWKPELFKKLYEATTPESRKAAAAKFEADSRDTTTPEAMAVLLERIYRGDLLKRESGALLLDIMERCRTGEARLKGILPAETTVAHKTGTIGGITNDVGIITLPDDAGHIVIAVFVKSSEKGIPERERAIAQIARAVYDFFLFQPSTTPLVK
;
A
#
# COMPACT_ATOMS: atom_id res chain seq x y z
N MET A 1 -20.15 114.93 -8.38
CA MET A 1 -18.83 115.13 -8.95
C MET A 1 -18.14 113.73 -8.90
N ASN A 2 -17.83 113.25 -10.03
CA ASN A 2 -17.44 111.87 -10.33
C ASN A 2 -16.28 111.28 -9.62
N PRO A 3 -16.33 109.97 -9.48
CA PRO A 3 -15.16 109.20 -9.86
C PRO A 3 -15.48 107.95 -10.67
N ILE A 4 -14.65 107.76 -11.49
CA ILE A 4 -14.17 106.73 -12.39
C ILE A 4 -14.35 105.30 -11.95
N LEU A 5 -15.13 104.60 -12.78
CA LEU A 5 -15.34 103.15 -12.73
C LEU A 5 -14.09 102.40 -13.26
N LYS A 6 -13.43 101.62 -12.49
CA LYS A 6 -12.40 100.66 -12.92
C LYS A 6 -13.01 99.31 -13.17
N ILE A 7 -13.04 98.90 -14.42
CA ILE A 7 -13.40 97.49 -14.82
C ILE A 7 -12.17 96.65 -14.62
N ILE A 8 -12.29 95.64 -13.74
CA ILE A 8 -11.30 94.55 -13.61
C ILE A 8 -11.86 93.34 -14.35
N LEU A 9 -11.19 93.03 -15.45
CA LEU A 9 -11.45 91.84 -16.25
C LEU A 9 -10.86 90.66 -15.54
N LEU A 10 -11.72 89.77 -15.00
CA LEU A 10 -11.30 88.53 -14.33
C LEU A 10 -11.29 87.40 -15.37
N PHE A 11 -10.09 86.99 -15.80
CA PHE A 11 -9.92 85.76 -16.61
C PHE A 11 -10.10 84.56 -15.77
N PHE A 12 -11.21 83.84 -15.98
CA PHE A 12 -11.42 82.50 -15.44
C PHE A 12 -10.70 81.46 -16.32
N LEU A 13 -9.53 81.01 -15.88
CA LEU A 13 -8.88 79.86 -16.47
C LEU A 13 -9.62 78.62 -15.97
N LEU A 14 -10.44 77.98 -16.84
CA LEU A 14 -10.95 76.59 -16.61
C LEU A 14 -9.80 75.61 -16.80
N SER A 15 -9.22 75.16 -15.72
CA SER A 15 -8.35 73.98 -15.75
C SER A 15 -9.24 72.70 -15.79
N LEU A 16 -9.35 72.07 -16.96
CA LEU A 16 -9.88 70.72 -17.09
C LEU A 16 -8.89 69.76 -16.41
N SER A 17 -9.17 69.37 -15.17
CA SER A 17 -8.53 68.24 -14.52
C SER A 17 -9.08 66.98 -15.14
N THR A 18 -8.36 66.33 -16.04
CA THR A 18 -8.60 64.97 -16.46
C THR A 18 -8.31 64.05 -15.26
N ALA A 19 -9.37 63.74 -14.53
CA ALA A 19 -9.29 62.64 -13.52
C ALA A 19 -9.02 61.33 -14.25
N CYS A 20 -7.77 60.89 -14.23
CA CYS A 20 -7.39 59.56 -14.60
C CYS A 20 -8.01 58.63 -13.54
N LEU A 21 -9.14 58.01 -13.87
CA LEU A 21 -9.72 56.92 -13.09
C LEU A 21 -8.70 55.76 -13.11
N ALA A 22 -7.82 55.72 -12.12
CA ALA A 22 -7.02 54.55 -11.85
C ALA A 22 -7.99 53.43 -11.52
N GLN A 23 -8.20 52.49 -12.46
CA GLN A 23 -8.90 51.26 -12.23
C GLN A 23 -8.14 50.54 -11.10
N ALA A 24 -8.85 50.31 -9.98
CA ALA A 24 -8.33 49.49 -8.89
C ALA A 24 -7.89 48.12 -9.47
N PRO A 25 -6.73 47.57 -9.05
CA PRO A 25 -6.29 46.27 -9.52
C PRO A 25 -7.39 45.25 -9.19
N VAL A 26 -7.91 44.58 -10.21
CA VAL A 26 -8.80 43.44 -10.05
C VAL A 26 -8.02 42.44 -9.20
N LYS A 27 -8.43 42.28 -7.96
CA LYS A 27 -7.96 41.14 -7.12
C LYS A 27 -8.48 39.91 -7.81
N VAL A 28 -7.65 39.28 -8.64
CA VAL A 28 -7.85 37.91 -9.10
C VAL A 28 -7.80 37.07 -7.83
N GLY A 29 -8.94 36.68 -7.33
CA GLY A 29 -9.01 35.67 -6.27
C GLY A 29 -8.22 34.44 -6.72
N PRO A 30 -7.78 33.54 -5.80
CA PRO A 30 -7.06 32.35 -6.21
C PRO A 30 -7.92 31.64 -7.26
N SER A 31 -7.43 31.62 -8.49
CA SER A 31 -8.00 30.80 -9.56
C SER A 31 -8.04 29.41 -9.01
N LEU A 32 -9.21 28.82 -8.86
CA LEU A 32 -9.36 27.39 -8.72
C LEU A 32 -8.89 26.79 -10.04
N ILE A 33 -7.57 26.68 -10.20
CA ILE A 33 -6.98 25.91 -11.30
C ILE A 33 -7.43 24.49 -11.02
N THR A 34 -8.52 24.13 -11.67
CA THR A 34 -9.08 22.79 -11.62
C THR A 34 -8.02 21.89 -12.26
N ASP A 35 -7.33 21.07 -11.47
CA ASP A 35 -6.35 20.10 -11.98
C ASP A 35 -7.11 19.02 -12.79
N ILE A 36 -7.35 19.33 -14.07
CA ILE A 36 -8.09 18.48 -15.00
C ILE A 36 -7.43 17.08 -15.10
N PRO A 37 -6.10 16.95 -15.21
CA PRO A 37 -5.43 15.65 -15.15
C PRO A 37 -5.76 14.84 -13.89
N LEU A 38 -5.73 15.47 -12.72
CA LEU A 38 -6.05 14.81 -11.45
C LEU A 38 -7.52 14.35 -11.43
N GLN A 39 -8.44 15.19 -11.87
CA GLN A 39 -9.86 14.80 -11.98
C GLN A 39 -10.11 13.65 -12.96
N ARG A 40 -9.34 13.57 -14.04
CA ARG A 40 -9.40 12.42 -14.97
C ARG A 40 -8.92 11.16 -14.26
N LEU A 41 -7.80 11.22 -13.58
CA LEU A 41 -7.27 10.11 -12.79
C LEU A 41 -8.29 9.62 -11.74
N GLU A 42 -8.90 10.53 -10.98
CA GLU A 42 -9.94 10.19 -9.99
C GLU A 42 -11.12 9.46 -10.62
N ARG A 43 -11.56 9.88 -11.82
CA ARG A 43 -12.62 9.18 -12.55
C ARG A 43 -12.22 7.78 -13.01
N GLU A 44 -10.98 7.59 -13.49
CA GLU A 44 -10.48 6.26 -13.88
C GLU A 44 -10.37 5.33 -12.67
N ILE A 45 -9.83 5.82 -11.54
CA ILE A 45 -9.79 5.06 -10.29
C ILE A 45 -11.23 4.68 -9.85
N THR A 46 -12.17 5.63 -9.92
CA THR A 46 -13.57 5.38 -9.55
C THR A 46 -14.19 4.29 -10.42
N ARG A 47 -13.99 4.31 -11.74
CA ARG A 47 -14.50 3.28 -12.67
C ARG A 47 -13.90 1.91 -12.36
N ALA A 48 -12.59 1.83 -12.18
CA ALA A 48 -11.91 0.60 -11.82
C ALA A 48 -12.40 0.07 -10.47
N ALA A 49 -12.58 0.95 -9.48
CA ALA A 49 -13.12 0.59 -8.17
C ALA A 49 -14.55 0.01 -8.27
N GLN A 50 -15.41 0.59 -9.11
CA GLN A 50 -16.76 0.06 -9.36
C GLN A 50 -16.71 -1.34 -9.98
N SER A 51 -15.78 -1.61 -10.91
CA SER A 51 -15.63 -2.93 -11.54
C SER A 51 -15.16 -4.00 -10.56
N ALA A 52 -14.41 -3.65 -9.52
CA ALA A 52 -13.99 -4.57 -8.48
C ALA A 52 -15.16 -5.10 -7.63
N GLY A 53 -16.30 -4.40 -7.56
CA GLY A 53 -17.52 -4.86 -6.87
C GLY A 53 -17.34 -4.97 -5.36
N GLY A 54 -16.85 -3.92 -4.72
CA GLY A 54 -16.65 -3.87 -3.27
C GLY A 54 -16.12 -2.49 -2.86
N THR A 55 -15.45 -2.42 -1.73
CA THR A 55 -14.76 -1.19 -1.32
C THR A 55 -13.32 -1.25 -1.77
N VAL A 56 -12.89 -0.23 -2.51
CA VAL A 56 -11.49 -0.06 -2.95
C VAL A 56 -10.86 1.12 -2.22
N GLY A 57 -9.61 0.96 -1.81
CA GLY A 57 -8.77 2.02 -1.26
C GLY A 57 -7.44 2.10 -2.01
N VAL A 58 -7.01 3.31 -2.33
CA VAL A 58 -5.75 3.56 -3.06
C VAL A 58 -4.98 4.68 -2.39
N SER A 59 -3.69 4.48 -2.24
CA SER A 59 -2.73 5.55 -1.98
C SER A 59 -1.53 5.38 -2.90
N ALA A 60 -1.13 6.45 -3.58
CA ALA A 60 0.08 6.45 -4.40
C ALA A 60 0.90 7.71 -4.13
N ILE A 61 2.23 7.57 -4.20
CA ILE A 61 3.20 8.62 -3.94
C ILE A 61 4.28 8.56 -5.03
N HIS A 62 4.45 9.63 -5.77
CA HIS A 62 5.63 9.78 -6.62
C HIS A 62 6.77 10.30 -5.75
N ILE A 63 7.80 9.46 -5.56
CA ILE A 63 8.83 9.67 -4.52
C ILE A 63 9.63 10.95 -4.75
N GLU A 64 10.01 11.21 -6.00
CA GLU A 64 10.88 12.33 -6.37
C GLU A 64 10.18 13.68 -6.27
N SER A 65 8.89 13.75 -6.63
CA SER A 65 8.13 15.01 -6.56
C SER A 65 7.33 15.18 -5.27
N GLY A 66 7.14 14.12 -4.50
CA GLY A 66 6.29 14.11 -3.30
C GLY A 66 4.78 14.21 -3.60
N ARG A 67 4.35 14.21 -4.88
CA ARG A 67 2.93 14.25 -5.26
C ARG A 67 2.22 12.98 -4.81
N ARG A 68 0.99 13.15 -4.32
CA ARG A 68 0.21 12.06 -3.71
C ARG A 68 -1.16 11.95 -4.36
N ILE A 69 -1.64 10.71 -4.47
CA ILE A 69 -2.99 10.34 -4.91
C ILE A 69 -3.64 9.58 -3.76
N ALA A 70 -4.88 9.92 -3.44
CA ALA A 70 -5.64 9.32 -2.35
C ALA A 70 -7.08 9.03 -2.78
N PHE A 71 -7.49 7.77 -2.69
CA PHE A 71 -8.87 7.34 -2.90
C PHE A 71 -9.26 6.38 -1.77
N ASN A 72 -10.19 6.77 -0.90
CA ASN A 72 -10.50 6.03 0.33
C ASN A 72 -9.23 5.70 1.16
N ALA A 73 -8.20 6.54 1.10
CA ALA A 73 -6.85 6.23 1.59
C ALA A 73 -6.78 6.11 3.12
N SER A 74 -7.73 6.68 3.86
CA SER A 74 -7.84 6.59 5.33
C SER A 74 -8.77 5.48 5.82
N LYS A 75 -9.48 4.77 4.93
CA LYS A 75 -10.30 3.63 5.33
C LYS A 75 -9.42 2.43 5.69
N ARG A 76 -9.86 1.66 6.68
CA ARG A 76 -9.17 0.42 7.10
C ARG A 76 -9.54 -0.75 6.19
N PHE A 77 -8.53 -1.53 5.84
CA PHE A 77 -8.63 -2.73 5.02
C PHE A 77 -7.88 -3.88 5.70
N PRO A 78 -8.43 -5.10 5.72
CA PRO A 78 -7.67 -6.28 6.09
C PRO A 78 -6.48 -6.46 5.14
N MET A 79 -5.30 -6.64 5.71
CA MET A 79 -4.06 -6.70 4.92
C MET A 79 -3.93 -8.00 4.13
N ALA A 80 -4.50 -9.09 4.60
CA ALA A 80 -4.16 -10.42 4.09
C ALA A 80 -2.62 -10.55 4.02
N SER A 81 -2.07 -11.22 3.02
CA SER A 81 -0.61 -11.43 2.95
C SER A 81 0.24 -10.17 2.68
N THR A 82 -0.35 -8.98 2.47
CA THR A 82 0.47 -7.75 2.43
C THR A 82 1.07 -7.40 3.80
N TYR A 83 0.54 -7.95 4.90
CA TYR A 83 1.10 -7.78 6.23
C TYR A 83 2.50 -8.43 6.39
N LYS A 84 2.94 -9.23 5.42
CA LYS A 84 4.30 -9.81 5.37
C LYS A 84 5.38 -8.74 5.14
N VAL A 85 5.01 -7.59 4.58
CA VAL A 85 5.93 -6.45 4.44
C VAL A 85 6.37 -5.88 5.80
N PRO A 86 5.48 -5.46 6.71
CA PRO A 86 5.89 -5.01 8.04
C PRO A 86 6.56 -6.11 8.87
N ILE A 87 6.20 -7.40 8.68
CA ILE A 87 6.92 -8.52 9.31
C ILE A 87 8.38 -8.57 8.84
N ALA A 88 8.62 -8.46 7.52
CA ALA A 88 9.96 -8.42 6.95
C ALA A 88 10.78 -7.23 7.48
N VAL A 89 10.17 -6.04 7.58
CA VAL A 89 10.83 -4.85 8.16
C VAL A 89 11.25 -5.10 9.62
N GLN A 90 10.39 -5.68 10.45
CA GLN A 90 10.72 -5.97 11.84
C GLN A 90 11.78 -7.07 11.96
N LEU A 91 11.68 -8.13 11.15
CA LEU A 91 12.68 -9.19 11.08
C LEU A 91 14.06 -8.63 10.73
N LEU A 92 14.14 -7.87 9.63
CA LEU A 92 15.38 -7.26 9.16
C LEU A 92 15.92 -6.21 10.13
N THR A 93 15.05 -5.50 10.86
CA THR A 93 15.49 -4.65 11.99
C THR A 93 16.25 -5.47 13.06
N ARG A 94 15.79 -6.69 13.37
CA ARG A 94 16.49 -7.57 14.32
C ARG A 94 17.80 -8.11 13.75
N VAL A 95 17.87 -8.34 12.43
CA VAL A 95 19.13 -8.66 11.73
C VAL A 95 20.12 -7.49 11.84
N ASP A 96 19.68 -6.27 11.55
CA ASP A 96 20.48 -5.06 11.63
C ASP A 96 21.02 -4.77 13.04
N GLN A 97 20.28 -5.23 14.06
CA GLN A 97 20.67 -5.16 15.48
C GLN A 97 21.56 -6.32 15.93
N GLY A 98 21.86 -7.29 15.05
CA GLY A 98 22.65 -8.47 15.39
C GLY A 98 21.95 -9.47 16.32
N LYS A 99 20.63 -9.38 16.49
CA LYS A 99 19.84 -10.30 17.34
C LYS A 99 19.57 -11.64 16.68
N ILE A 100 19.55 -11.67 15.36
CA ILE A 100 19.43 -12.84 14.49
C ILE A 100 20.34 -12.65 13.29
N THR A 101 20.68 -13.72 12.58
CA THR A 101 21.42 -13.64 11.33
C THR A 101 20.63 -14.25 10.18
N LEU A 102 20.88 -13.81 8.96
CA LEU A 102 20.22 -14.38 7.77
C LEU A 102 20.60 -15.84 7.53
N ASP A 103 21.79 -16.25 7.96
CA ASP A 103 22.31 -17.63 7.85
C ASP A 103 21.86 -18.53 9.00
N GLN A 104 21.20 -17.98 10.01
CA GLN A 104 20.65 -18.77 11.11
C GLN A 104 19.72 -19.84 10.56
N MET A 105 20.00 -21.10 10.93
CA MET A 105 19.20 -22.25 10.50
C MET A 105 17.99 -22.45 11.40
N VAL A 106 16.85 -22.74 10.79
CA VAL A 106 15.55 -22.99 11.44
C VAL A 106 15.04 -24.35 11.02
N GLU A 107 14.86 -25.24 11.97
CA GLU A 107 14.24 -26.56 11.75
C GLU A 107 12.71 -26.40 11.70
N LEU A 108 12.09 -26.98 10.68
CA LEU A 108 10.64 -27.03 10.53
C LEU A 108 10.07 -28.22 11.31
N LYS A 109 9.14 -27.93 12.20
CA LYS A 109 8.37 -28.95 12.95
C LYS A 109 7.05 -29.25 12.23
N PRO A 110 6.43 -30.41 12.46
CA PRO A 110 5.14 -30.74 11.86
C PRO A 110 4.04 -29.69 12.09
N ASN A 111 4.03 -29.06 13.27
CA ASN A 111 3.09 -28.01 13.63
C ASN A 111 3.40 -26.63 13.02
N ASP A 112 4.53 -26.47 12.31
CA ASP A 112 4.84 -25.27 11.53
C ASP A 112 4.25 -25.32 10.10
N LEU A 113 3.70 -26.46 9.68
CA LEU A 113 3.19 -26.66 8.32
C LEU A 113 1.72 -26.24 8.23
N HIS A 114 1.50 -25.03 7.75
CA HIS A 114 0.20 -24.37 7.69
C HIS A 114 -0.46 -24.45 6.31
N PRO A 115 -1.80 -24.44 6.21
CA PRO A 115 -2.52 -24.52 4.94
C PRO A 115 -2.48 -23.18 4.17
N GLY A 116 -2.92 -23.23 2.92
CA GLY A 116 -3.27 -22.05 2.15
C GLY A 116 -2.10 -21.21 1.65
N GLY A 117 -1.42 -21.70 0.64
CA GLY A 117 -0.36 -20.96 -0.07
C GLY A 117 1.06 -21.30 0.39
N GLY A 118 1.95 -21.36 -0.59
CA GLY A 118 3.35 -21.69 -0.42
C GLY A 118 3.69 -23.15 -0.72
N VAL A 119 4.96 -23.47 -0.63
CA VAL A 119 5.51 -24.78 -1.01
C VAL A 119 5.90 -25.66 0.18
N LEU A 120 6.11 -25.07 1.37
CA LEU A 120 6.58 -25.84 2.53
C LEU A 120 5.61 -26.96 2.89
N THR A 121 4.33 -26.66 3.00
CA THR A 121 3.31 -27.66 3.36
C THR A 121 3.10 -28.69 2.25
N THR A 122 3.29 -28.34 0.97
CA THR A 122 3.05 -29.26 -0.16
C THR A 122 4.25 -30.12 -0.52
N LEU A 123 5.47 -29.57 -0.44
CA LEU A 123 6.70 -30.26 -0.86
C LEU A 123 7.53 -30.81 0.29
N PHE A 124 7.47 -30.21 1.48
CA PHE A 124 8.34 -30.53 2.61
C PHE A 124 7.56 -30.98 3.85
N ASN A 125 6.58 -31.88 3.65
CA ASN A 125 5.67 -32.34 4.71
C ASN A 125 6.23 -33.44 5.60
N LYS A 126 7.53 -33.74 5.53
CA LYS A 126 8.24 -34.70 6.38
C LYS A 126 9.24 -34.01 7.26
N ALA A 127 9.55 -34.64 8.42
CA ALA A 127 10.55 -34.14 9.34
C ALA A 127 11.96 -34.01 8.71
N GLY A 128 12.81 -33.16 9.28
CA GLY A 128 14.21 -32.98 8.87
C GLY A 128 14.48 -31.87 7.89
N VAL A 129 13.47 -31.03 7.60
CA VAL A 129 13.69 -29.81 6.77
C VAL A 129 14.27 -28.71 7.64
N VAL A 130 15.42 -28.19 7.23
CA VAL A 130 16.11 -27.07 7.90
C VAL A 130 16.42 -26.00 6.86
N LEU A 131 15.96 -24.78 7.09
CA LEU A 131 16.12 -23.66 6.17
C LEU A 131 16.75 -22.47 6.89
N SER A 132 17.54 -21.68 6.17
CA SER A 132 18.07 -20.42 6.72
C SER A 132 16.94 -19.38 6.84
N VAL A 133 17.11 -18.40 7.73
CA VAL A 133 16.22 -17.22 7.84
C VAL A 133 16.11 -16.53 6.48
N ARG A 134 17.20 -16.46 5.71
CA ARG A 134 17.21 -15.93 4.34
C ARG A 134 16.24 -16.68 3.42
N ASN A 135 16.32 -18.00 3.39
CA ASN A 135 15.45 -18.82 2.56
C ASN A 135 13.98 -18.69 2.97
N LEU A 136 13.70 -18.65 4.28
CA LEU A 136 12.34 -18.41 4.77
C LEU A 136 11.81 -17.03 4.37
N LEU A 137 12.66 -15.98 4.40
CA LEU A 137 12.29 -14.63 3.98
C LEU A 137 11.93 -14.61 2.47
N GLU A 138 12.71 -15.30 1.64
CA GLU A 138 12.41 -15.44 0.22
C GLU A 138 11.09 -16.20 0.00
N LEU A 139 10.87 -17.31 0.66
CA LEU A 139 9.59 -18.04 0.56
C LEU A 139 8.39 -17.19 0.99
N MET A 140 8.53 -16.41 2.06
CA MET A 140 7.48 -15.53 2.56
C MET A 140 7.11 -14.44 1.55
N LEU A 141 8.08 -13.83 0.90
CA LEU A 141 7.84 -12.68 0.01
C LEU A 141 7.63 -13.09 -1.45
N LEU A 142 8.41 -14.04 -2.00
CA LEU A 142 8.32 -14.45 -3.41
C LEU A 142 7.00 -15.17 -3.73
N ILE A 143 6.63 -16.13 -2.91
CA ILE A 143 5.48 -17.02 -3.15
C ILE A 143 4.44 -16.97 -2.04
N SER A 144 4.62 -16.05 -1.09
CA SER A 144 3.67 -15.86 0.00
C SER A 144 3.47 -17.08 0.91
N ASP A 145 4.52 -17.89 1.14
CA ASP A 145 4.44 -19.09 1.99
C ASP A 145 4.00 -18.75 3.42
N ASN A 146 2.94 -19.43 3.90
CA ASN A 146 2.34 -19.14 5.20
C ASN A 146 3.13 -19.75 6.36
N SER A 147 3.69 -20.94 6.17
CA SER A 147 4.54 -21.59 7.16
C SER A 147 5.83 -20.78 7.40
N ALA A 148 6.49 -20.37 6.32
CA ALA A 148 7.64 -19.46 6.42
C ALA A 148 7.28 -18.15 7.12
N THR A 149 6.07 -17.63 6.88
CA THR A 149 5.61 -16.39 7.51
C THR A 149 5.53 -16.51 9.02
N ASP A 150 4.89 -17.56 9.53
CA ASP A 150 4.67 -17.72 10.97
C ASP A 150 5.97 -18.07 11.71
N LEU A 151 6.89 -18.82 11.06
CA LEU A 151 8.26 -19.02 11.56
C LEU A 151 9.00 -17.66 11.70
N LEU A 152 8.95 -16.83 10.67
CA LEU A 152 9.61 -15.52 10.67
C LEU A 152 8.92 -14.52 11.61
N LEU A 153 7.61 -14.57 11.75
CA LEU A 153 6.87 -13.75 12.70
C LEU A 153 7.30 -14.05 14.16
N ARG A 154 7.48 -15.34 14.50
CA ARG A 154 8.05 -15.72 15.81
C ARG A 154 9.47 -15.17 15.99
N LEU A 155 10.33 -15.28 14.98
CA LEU A 155 11.67 -14.71 15.01
C LEU A 155 11.68 -13.19 15.05
N ALA A 156 10.69 -12.52 14.47
CA ALA A 156 10.49 -11.08 14.56
C ALA A 156 10.09 -10.60 15.96
N GLY A 157 9.68 -11.50 16.84
CA GLY A 157 9.25 -11.23 18.21
C GLY A 157 7.72 -11.25 18.40
N GLY A 158 6.98 -11.82 17.44
CA GLY A 158 5.53 -11.94 17.46
C GLY A 158 4.79 -10.72 16.87
N PRO A 159 3.46 -10.81 16.76
CA PRO A 159 2.62 -9.76 16.21
C PRO A 159 2.75 -8.43 16.93
N GLU A 160 2.83 -8.46 18.26
CA GLU A 160 2.94 -7.27 19.11
C GLU A 160 4.24 -6.50 18.83
N ALA A 161 5.36 -7.21 18.59
CA ALA A 161 6.64 -6.57 18.27
C ALA A 161 6.60 -5.88 16.90
N VAL A 162 5.90 -6.48 15.91
CA VAL A 162 5.71 -5.87 14.59
C VAL A 162 4.85 -4.61 14.73
N THR A 163 3.72 -4.68 15.42
CA THR A 163 2.83 -3.52 15.67
C THR A 163 3.56 -2.41 16.44
N ALA A 164 4.31 -2.77 17.49
CA ALA A 164 5.12 -1.80 18.25
C ALA A 164 6.16 -1.11 17.35
N ARG A 165 6.79 -1.85 16.43
CA ARG A 165 7.72 -1.29 15.47
C ARG A 165 7.03 -0.29 14.54
N MET A 166 5.87 -0.63 13.98
CA MET A 166 5.11 0.28 13.11
C MET A 166 4.75 1.57 13.87
N ARG A 167 4.27 1.46 15.09
CA ARG A 167 3.97 2.63 15.95
C ARG A 167 5.20 3.48 16.25
N ALA A 168 6.35 2.86 16.54
CA ALA A 168 7.63 3.57 16.76
C ALA A 168 8.11 4.31 15.50
N LEU A 169 7.74 3.84 14.32
CA LEU A 169 7.96 4.51 13.04
C LEU A 169 6.92 5.61 12.73
N GLY A 170 5.96 5.87 13.62
CA GLY A 170 4.87 6.83 13.40
C GLY A 170 3.74 6.31 12.51
N ILE A 171 3.78 5.05 12.09
CA ILE A 171 2.76 4.40 11.27
C ILE A 171 1.71 3.78 12.20
N ARG A 172 0.72 4.59 12.63
CA ARG A 172 -0.26 4.20 13.65
C ARG A 172 -1.44 3.40 13.13
N ASP A 173 -1.75 3.54 11.85
CA ASP A 173 -2.90 2.90 11.20
C ASP A 173 -2.54 1.56 10.54
N MET A 174 -1.60 0.83 11.14
CA MET A 174 -1.19 -0.51 10.74
C MET A 174 -0.98 -1.35 11.99
N GLU A 175 -1.74 -2.44 12.11
CA GLU A 175 -1.71 -3.31 13.29
C GLU A 175 -1.69 -4.77 12.89
N ILE A 176 -0.80 -5.54 13.51
CA ILE A 176 -0.65 -6.98 13.37
C ILE A 176 -0.96 -7.61 14.73
N HIS A 177 -1.87 -8.58 14.76
CA HIS A 177 -2.37 -9.21 15.99
C HIS A 177 -2.29 -10.73 15.97
N ARG A 178 -2.29 -11.35 14.78
CA ARG A 178 -2.42 -12.80 14.64
C ARG A 178 -1.34 -13.39 13.74
N PRO A 179 -0.87 -14.63 14.02
CA PRO A 179 -0.19 -15.46 13.03
C PRO A 179 -1.08 -15.76 11.83
N THR A 180 -0.49 -16.13 10.70
CA THR A 180 -1.19 -16.44 9.44
C THR A 180 -2.24 -17.55 9.63
N ILE A 181 -1.89 -18.58 10.40
CA ILE A 181 -2.80 -19.70 10.63
C ILE A 181 -4.09 -19.26 11.34
N ASN A 182 -3.99 -18.34 12.29
CA ASN A 182 -5.16 -17.78 12.98
C ASN A 182 -5.99 -16.87 12.06
N LEU A 183 -5.32 -16.10 11.17
CA LEU A 183 -6.02 -15.31 10.13
C LEU A 183 -6.86 -16.21 9.22
N ILE A 184 -6.28 -17.34 8.77
CA ILE A 184 -6.96 -18.30 7.91
C ILE A 184 -8.13 -18.95 8.66
N ALA A 185 -7.91 -19.39 9.91
CA ALA A 185 -8.95 -20.02 10.71
C ALA A 185 -10.15 -19.07 10.94
N ASP A 186 -9.89 -17.82 11.29
CA ASP A 186 -10.94 -16.81 11.50
C ASP A 186 -11.70 -16.52 10.19
N ALA A 187 -11.02 -16.47 9.05
CA ALA A 187 -11.63 -16.20 7.75
C ALA A 187 -12.44 -17.38 7.21
N GLU A 188 -11.98 -18.61 7.45
CA GLU A 188 -12.62 -19.84 7.00
C GLU A 188 -13.65 -20.40 8.02
N GLY A 189 -13.68 -19.85 9.24
CA GLY A 189 -14.67 -20.17 10.25
C GLY A 189 -14.46 -21.49 10.98
N TYR A 190 -13.21 -21.93 11.15
CA TYR A 190 -12.91 -23.10 11.97
C TYR A 190 -12.11 -22.75 13.23
N ASN A 191 -12.34 -23.50 14.29
CA ASN A 191 -11.63 -23.35 15.54
C ASN A 191 -10.35 -24.18 15.54
N LEU A 192 -9.23 -23.55 15.87
CA LEU A 192 -7.95 -24.24 16.00
C LEU A 192 -7.89 -24.96 17.35
N PRO A 193 -7.49 -26.25 17.40
CA PRO A 193 -7.10 -26.91 18.64
C PRO A 193 -5.74 -26.37 19.12
N PRO A 194 -5.24 -26.84 20.28
CA PRO A 194 -3.89 -26.50 20.73
C PRO A 194 -2.82 -26.74 19.67
N GLU A 195 -1.81 -25.87 19.61
CA GLU A 195 -0.74 -25.89 18.59
C GLU A 195 -0.01 -27.24 18.50
N THR A 196 0.07 -27.96 19.61
CA THR A 196 0.70 -29.29 19.66
C THR A 196 0.00 -30.36 18.81
N GLU A 197 -1.26 -30.11 18.41
CA GLU A 197 -2.05 -30.98 17.56
C GLU A 197 -1.99 -30.61 16.07
N TRP A 198 -1.36 -29.46 15.74
CA TRP A 198 -1.34 -28.95 14.37
C TRP A 198 -0.52 -29.83 13.45
N LYS A 199 -1.12 -30.17 12.33
CA LYS A 199 -0.53 -30.91 11.21
C LYS A 199 -1.36 -30.69 9.95
N PRO A 200 -0.81 -30.86 8.75
CA PRO A 200 -1.51 -30.58 7.49
C PRO A 200 -2.86 -31.30 7.35
N GLU A 201 -2.96 -32.55 7.78
CA GLU A 201 -4.19 -33.36 7.69
C GLU A 201 -5.31 -32.83 8.57
N LEU A 202 -4.98 -32.22 9.71
CA LEU A 202 -5.95 -31.60 10.60
C LEU A 202 -6.64 -30.42 9.92
N PHE A 203 -5.88 -29.53 9.29
CA PHE A 203 -6.42 -28.34 8.63
C PHE A 203 -7.39 -28.68 7.51
N LYS A 204 -7.09 -29.74 6.73
CA LYS A 204 -8.01 -30.28 5.73
C LYS A 204 -9.33 -30.72 6.35
N LYS A 205 -9.27 -31.48 7.44
CA LYS A 205 -10.48 -31.94 8.16
C LYS A 205 -11.30 -30.79 8.73
N LEU A 206 -10.63 -29.76 9.30
CA LEU A 206 -11.30 -28.58 9.83
C LEU A 206 -12.02 -27.81 8.72
N TYR A 207 -11.39 -27.62 7.57
CA TYR A 207 -12.00 -26.98 6.41
C TYR A 207 -13.19 -27.77 5.87
N GLU A 208 -13.07 -29.10 5.72
CA GLU A 208 -14.14 -29.97 5.24
C GLU A 208 -15.33 -30.03 6.20
N ALA A 209 -15.12 -29.82 7.49
CA ALA A 209 -16.18 -29.78 8.51
C ALA A 209 -16.98 -28.47 8.52
N THR A 210 -16.50 -27.39 7.86
CA THR A 210 -17.24 -26.13 7.78
C THR A 210 -18.21 -26.11 6.61
N THR A 211 -19.42 -25.57 6.81
CA THR A 211 -20.40 -25.41 5.72
C THR A 211 -20.13 -24.13 4.93
N PRO A 212 -20.60 -24.05 3.67
CA PRO A 212 -20.51 -22.79 2.88
C PRO A 212 -21.12 -21.59 3.61
N GLU A 213 -22.23 -21.77 4.31
CA GLU A 213 -22.92 -20.72 5.06
C GLU A 213 -22.05 -20.24 6.25
N SER A 214 -21.44 -21.19 6.99
CA SER A 214 -20.58 -20.83 8.11
C SER A 214 -19.31 -20.12 7.64
N ARG A 215 -18.72 -20.54 6.51
CA ARG A 215 -17.59 -19.83 5.90
C ARG A 215 -17.96 -18.42 5.44
N LYS A 216 -19.13 -18.25 4.82
CA LYS A 216 -19.61 -16.91 4.42
C LYS A 216 -19.80 -15.99 5.63
N ALA A 217 -20.36 -16.50 6.72
CA ALA A 217 -20.52 -15.74 7.96
C ALA A 217 -19.17 -15.39 8.61
N ALA A 218 -18.22 -16.34 8.62
CA ALA A 218 -16.88 -16.12 9.12
C ALA A 218 -16.11 -15.07 8.31
N ALA A 219 -16.16 -15.16 6.98
CA ALA A 219 -15.56 -14.18 6.07
C ALA A 219 -16.10 -12.76 6.33
N ALA A 220 -17.42 -12.60 6.48
CA ALA A 220 -18.04 -11.31 6.79
C ALA A 220 -17.57 -10.76 8.14
N LYS A 221 -17.48 -11.63 9.17
CA LYS A 221 -16.95 -11.27 10.49
C LYS A 221 -15.48 -10.86 10.41
N PHE A 222 -14.67 -11.60 9.65
CA PHE A 222 -13.24 -11.31 9.43
C PHE A 222 -13.04 -9.96 8.73
N GLU A 223 -13.83 -9.65 7.71
CA GLU A 223 -13.76 -8.36 7.00
C GLU A 223 -14.16 -7.16 7.86
N ALA A 224 -15.03 -7.37 8.85
CA ALA A 224 -15.43 -6.34 9.82
C ALA A 224 -14.47 -6.20 11.00
N ASP A 225 -13.55 -7.14 11.18
CA ASP A 225 -12.56 -7.14 12.27
C ASP A 225 -11.51 -6.05 12.03
N SER A 226 -11.25 -5.23 13.05
CA SER A 226 -10.22 -4.19 12.99
C SER A 226 -8.79 -4.72 13.13
N ARG A 227 -8.62 -5.96 13.62
CA ARG A 227 -7.31 -6.60 13.76
C ARG A 227 -6.69 -6.90 12.39
N ASP A 228 -5.36 -6.85 12.32
CA ASP A 228 -4.58 -7.13 11.09
C ASP A 228 -5.01 -6.27 9.89
N THR A 229 -5.36 -5.02 10.19
CA THR A 229 -5.76 -4.03 9.18
C THR A 229 -4.74 -2.90 9.05
N THR A 230 -4.77 -2.28 7.89
CA THR A 230 -4.05 -1.03 7.61
C THR A 230 -4.94 -0.07 6.83
N THR A 231 -4.48 1.19 6.70
CA THR A 231 -4.99 2.11 5.68
C THR A 231 -4.07 2.08 4.46
N PRO A 232 -4.58 2.35 3.24
CA PRO A 232 -3.73 2.52 2.05
C PRO A 232 -2.62 3.53 2.26
N GLU A 233 -2.92 4.64 2.95
CA GLU A 233 -1.94 5.69 3.26
C GLU A 233 -0.82 5.17 4.17
N ALA A 234 -1.14 4.45 5.23
CA ALA A 234 -0.15 3.89 6.15
C ALA A 234 0.78 2.89 5.45
N MET A 235 0.25 2.05 4.57
CA MET A 235 1.05 1.13 3.76
C MET A 235 1.94 1.87 2.77
N ALA A 236 1.43 2.90 2.10
CA ALA A 236 2.22 3.71 1.18
C ALA A 236 3.37 4.43 1.89
N VAL A 237 3.13 4.98 3.08
CA VAL A 237 4.18 5.59 3.92
C VAL A 237 5.25 4.57 4.32
N LEU A 238 4.86 3.34 4.67
CA LEU A 238 5.83 2.27 4.97
C LEU A 238 6.73 1.97 3.76
N LEU A 239 6.14 1.80 2.58
CA LEU A 239 6.87 1.51 1.34
C LEU A 239 7.76 2.68 0.91
N GLU A 240 7.30 3.93 1.02
CA GLU A 240 8.10 5.13 0.74
C GLU A 240 9.37 5.14 1.61
N ARG A 241 9.24 4.86 2.90
CA ARG A 241 10.35 4.84 3.83
C ARG A 241 11.29 3.65 3.63
N ILE A 242 10.78 2.48 3.19
CA ILE A 242 11.62 1.35 2.77
C ILE A 242 12.49 1.79 1.59
N TYR A 243 11.89 2.39 0.57
CA TYR A 243 12.60 2.84 -0.63
C TYR A 243 13.66 3.92 -0.32
N ARG A 244 13.32 4.89 0.53
CA ARG A 244 14.26 5.96 0.93
C ARG A 244 15.41 5.48 1.82
N GLY A 245 15.36 4.24 2.31
CA GLY A 245 16.39 3.69 3.18
C GLY A 245 16.33 4.18 4.64
N ASP A 246 15.18 4.71 5.07
CA ASP A 246 15.01 5.31 6.41
C ASP A 246 14.80 4.29 7.54
N LEU A 247 14.57 3.02 7.21
CA LEU A 247 14.08 2.02 8.16
C LEU A 247 15.08 0.95 8.52
N LEU A 248 15.95 0.61 7.61
CA LEU A 248 16.86 -0.54 7.64
C LEU A 248 18.25 -0.11 7.23
N LYS A 249 19.28 -0.89 7.62
CA LYS A 249 20.59 -0.73 7.01
C LYS A 249 20.50 -0.96 5.50
N ARG A 250 21.45 -0.38 4.76
CA ARG A 250 21.45 -0.39 3.29
C ARG A 250 21.33 -1.80 2.71
N GLU A 251 22.07 -2.76 3.28
CA GLU A 251 22.10 -4.15 2.81
C GLU A 251 20.74 -4.83 3.03
N SER A 252 20.12 -4.63 4.21
CA SER A 252 18.80 -5.19 4.53
C SER A 252 17.69 -4.55 3.70
N GLY A 253 17.74 -3.25 3.45
CA GLY A 253 16.79 -2.55 2.58
C GLY A 253 16.89 -3.02 1.13
N ALA A 254 18.12 -3.12 0.59
CA ALA A 254 18.37 -3.62 -0.75
C ALA A 254 17.89 -5.08 -0.91
N LEU A 255 18.16 -5.92 0.09
CA LEU A 255 17.66 -7.31 0.10
C LEU A 255 16.13 -7.38 0.06
N LEU A 256 15.44 -6.56 0.87
CA LEU A 256 13.98 -6.54 0.89
C LEU A 256 13.40 -6.15 -0.47
N LEU A 257 13.93 -5.09 -1.09
CA LEU A 257 13.48 -4.62 -2.41
C LEU A 257 13.77 -5.66 -3.49
N ASP A 258 14.97 -6.24 -3.54
CA ASP A 258 15.34 -7.31 -4.49
C ASP A 258 14.35 -8.49 -4.41
N ILE A 259 14.02 -8.96 -3.20
CA ILE A 259 13.06 -10.06 -3.07
C ILE A 259 11.67 -9.64 -3.54
N MET A 260 11.22 -8.43 -3.22
CA MET A 260 9.91 -7.93 -3.65
C MET A 260 9.83 -7.74 -5.18
N GLU A 261 10.91 -7.36 -5.87
CA GLU A 261 10.97 -7.26 -7.33
C GLU A 261 10.79 -8.63 -8.00
N ARG A 262 11.34 -9.67 -7.38
CA ARG A 262 11.23 -11.07 -7.84
C ARG A 262 9.94 -11.76 -7.42
N CYS A 263 8.96 -11.06 -6.85
CA CYS A 263 7.68 -11.62 -6.43
C CYS A 263 7.00 -12.35 -7.59
N ARG A 264 6.51 -13.57 -7.31
CA ARG A 264 5.91 -14.49 -8.30
C ARG A 264 4.39 -14.62 -8.18
N THR A 265 3.76 -13.76 -7.39
CA THR A 265 2.31 -13.76 -7.21
C THR A 265 1.70 -12.48 -7.76
N GLY A 266 0.46 -12.55 -8.30
CA GLY A 266 -0.30 -11.36 -8.72
C GLY A 266 0.17 -10.76 -10.04
N GLU A 267 0.60 -11.56 -11.00
CA GLU A 267 0.97 -11.11 -12.35
C GLU A 267 -0.12 -10.27 -13.04
N ALA A 268 -1.39 -10.52 -12.71
CA ALA A 268 -2.54 -9.79 -13.24
C ALA A 268 -2.94 -8.56 -12.39
N ARG A 269 -2.17 -8.19 -11.34
CA ARG A 269 -2.45 -7.04 -10.45
C ARG A 269 -1.64 -5.82 -10.85
N LEU A 270 -0.80 -5.26 -9.97
CA LEU A 270 -0.03 -4.04 -10.29
C LEU A 270 0.72 -4.14 -11.61
N LYS A 271 1.29 -5.30 -11.92
CA LYS A 271 2.00 -5.57 -13.18
C LYS A 271 1.09 -5.73 -14.39
N GLY A 272 -0.16 -6.15 -14.21
CA GLY A 272 -1.00 -6.81 -15.20
C GLY A 272 -1.18 -6.13 -16.55
N ILE A 273 -1.12 -4.80 -16.62
CA ILE A 273 -1.22 -4.01 -17.86
C ILE A 273 -0.20 -2.86 -17.93
N LEU A 274 0.84 -2.91 -17.11
CA LEU A 274 2.02 -2.04 -17.28
C LEU A 274 2.86 -2.51 -18.48
N PRO A 275 3.72 -1.65 -19.04
CA PRO A 275 4.71 -2.09 -20.04
C PRO A 275 5.54 -3.28 -19.53
N ALA A 276 5.87 -4.21 -20.39
CA ALA A 276 6.48 -5.49 -20.00
C ALA A 276 7.79 -5.35 -19.21
N GLU A 277 8.59 -4.33 -19.53
CA GLU A 277 9.89 -4.07 -18.89
C GLU A 277 9.78 -3.27 -17.59
N THR A 278 8.55 -2.96 -17.14
CA THR A 278 8.37 -2.17 -15.91
C THR A 278 8.76 -2.98 -14.68
N THR A 279 9.78 -2.51 -13.97
CA THR A 279 10.17 -3.10 -12.68
C THR A 279 9.15 -2.75 -11.60
N VAL A 280 8.66 -3.78 -10.89
CA VAL A 280 7.70 -3.63 -9.80
C VAL A 280 8.13 -4.49 -8.62
N ALA A 281 8.57 -3.84 -7.54
CA ALA A 281 8.80 -4.50 -6.26
C ALA A 281 7.48 -4.53 -5.49
N HIS A 282 6.86 -5.72 -5.28
CA HIS A 282 5.51 -5.76 -4.72
C HIS A 282 5.23 -6.95 -3.81
N LYS A 283 4.12 -6.87 -3.07
CA LYS A 283 3.57 -7.96 -2.27
C LYS A 283 2.06 -8.01 -2.38
N THR A 284 1.54 -9.18 -2.72
CA THR A 284 0.10 -9.44 -2.84
C THR A 284 -0.53 -9.92 -1.53
N GLY A 285 -1.85 -9.77 -1.42
CA GLY A 285 -2.66 -10.35 -0.37
C GLY A 285 -4.02 -10.79 -0.90
N THR A 286 -4.49 -12.01 -0.51
CA THR A 286 -5.80 -12.54 -0.92
C THR A 286 -6.37 -13.41 0.19
N ILE A 287 -7.62 -13.15 0.54
CA ILE A 287 -8.41 -14.02 1.44
C ILE A 287 -9.90 -13.67 1.25
N GLY A 288 -10.75 -14.65 0.95
CA GLY A 288 -12.17 -14.41 0.71
C GLY A 288 -12.46 -13.31 -0.33
N GLY A 289 -13.24 -12.31 0.06
CA GLY A 289 -13.59 -11.11 -0.74
C GLY A 289 -12.50 -10.04 -0.82
N ILE A 290 -11.31 -10.31 -0.28
CA ILE A 290 -10.19 -9.38 -0.18
C ILE A 290 -9.15 -9.70 -1.26
N THR A 291 -8.69 -8.67 -1.98
CA THR A 291 -7.60 -8.76 -2.97
C THR A 291 -6.79 -7.48 -2.92
N ASN A 292 -5.52 -7.59 -2.54
CA ASN A 292 -4.63 -6.45 -2.35
C ASN A 292 -3.35 -6.62 -3.17
N ASP A 293 -2.75 -5.50 -3.56
CA ASP A 293 -1.37 -5.47 -4.03
C ASP A 293 -0.73 -4.14 -3.67
N VAL A 294 0.48 -4.18 -3.14
CA VAL A 294 1.19 -3.01 -2.63
C VAL A 294 2.66 -3.08 -3.05
N GLY A 295 3.20 -1.97 -3.51
CA GLY A 295 4.57 -2.01 -4.03
C GLY A 295 5.11 -0.68 -4.52
N ILE A 296 6.21 -0.79 -5.28
CA ILE A 296 6.95 0.32 -5.86
C ILE A 296 7.14 0.03 -7.35
N ILE A 297 6.72 0.94 -8.18
CA ILE A 297 6.82 0.88 -9.65
C ILE A 297 7.93 1.83 -10.09
N THR A 298 8.88 1.36 -10.87
CA THR A 298 9.91 2.21 -11.50
C THR A 298 9.40 2.75 -12.82
N LEU A 299 9.41 4.07 -12.99
CA LEU A 299 9.09 4.72 -14.25
C LEU A 299 10.29 4.69 -15.20
N PRO A 300 10.06 4.68 -16.52
CA PRO A 300 11.15 4.70 -17.52
C PRO A 300 11.86 6.06 -17.55
N ASP A 301 13.01 6.11 -18.19
CA ASP A 301 13.75 7.34 -18.54
C ASP A 301 14.01 8.24 -17.31
N ASP A 302 14.35 7.64 -16.16
CA ASP A 302 14.59 8.34 -14.89
C ASP A 302 13.42 9.24 -14.43
N ALA A 303 12.20 8.95 -14.90
CA ALA A 303 11.00 9.70 -14.49
C ALA A 303 10.60 9.46 -13.02
N GLY A 304 11.31 8.56 -12.32
CA GLY A 304 11.18 8.35 -10.88
C GLY A 304 10.46 7.06 -10.50
N HIS A 305 9.96 7.04 -9.26
CA HIS A 305 9.37 5.85 -8.65
C HIS A 305 8.00 6.16 -8.04
N ILE A 306 7.07 5.24 -8.21
CA ILE A 306 5.72 5.34 -7.65
C ILE A 306 5.56 4.29 -6.56
N VAL A 307 5.42 4.71 -5.33
CA VAL A 307 4.84 3.86 -4.29
C VAL A 307 3.34 3.77 -4.54
N ILE A 308 2.78 2.57 -4.49
CA ILE A 308 1.35 2.36 -4.65
C ILE A 308 0.83 1.27 -3.72
N ALA A 309 -0.31 1.52 -3.09
CA ALA A 309 -1.01 0.57 -2.24
C ALA A 309 -2.48 0.51 -2.66
N VAL A 310 -2.90 -0.64 -3.18
CA VAL A 310 -4.29 -0.89 -3.63
C VAL A 310 -4.88 -2.02 -2.80
N PHE A 311 -6.01 -1.72 -2.18
CA PHE A 311 -6.76 -2.64 -1.34
C PHE A 311 -8.19 -2.77 -1.85
N VAL A 312 -8.68 -4.01 -1.91
CA VAL A 312 -10.08 -4.35 -2.22
C VAL A 312 -10.61 -5.20 -1.08
N LYS A 313 -11.79 -4.87 -0.55
CA LYS A 313 -12.51 -5.67 0.44
C LYS A 313 -14.00 -5.75 0.13
N SER A 314 -14.66 -6.74 0.72
CA SER A 314 -16.11 -6.95 0.61
C SER A 314 -16.58 -7.07 -0.84
N SER A 315 -15.77 -7.70 -1.68
CA SER A 315 -16.09 -7.92 -3.08
C SER A 315 -16.71 -9.31 -3.29
N GLU A 316 -17.83 -9.33 -3.96
CA GLU A 316 -18.49 -10.57 -4.44
C GLU A 316 -18.04 -10.96 -5.85
N LYS A 317 -17.21 -10.16 -6.51
CA LYS A 317 -16.63 -10.47 -7.81
C LYS A 317 -15.54 -11.54 -7.69
N GLY A 318 -15.32 -12.26 -8.79
CA GLY A 318 -14.21 -13.22 -8.87
C GLY A 318 -12.82 -12.56 -8.73
N ILE A 319 -11.82 -13.37 -8.47
CA ILE A 319 -10.43 -12.88 -8.38
C ILE A 319 -10.01 -12.16 -9.66
N PRO A 320 -10.29 -12.67 -10.89
CA PRO A 320 -9.86 -12.02 -12.12
C PRO A 320 -10.39 -10.59 -12.30
N GLU A 321 -11.64 -10.32 -11.88
CA GLU A 321 -12.22 -8.98 -11.97
C GLU A 321 -11.57 -8.02 -10.98
N ARG A 322 -11.28 -8.49 -9.76
CA ARG A 322 -10.59 -7.72 -8.73
C ARG A 322 -9.15 -7.41 -9.11
N GLU A 323 -8.43 -8.39 -9.68
CA GLU A 323 -7.07 -8.21 -10.19
C GLU A 323 -7.01 -7.22 -11.35
N ARG A 324 -7.96 -7.32 -12.28
CA ARG A 324 -8.08 -6.37 -13.40
C ARG A 324 -8.31 -4.94 -12.91
N ALA A 325 -9.15 -4.76 -11.88
CA ALA A 325 -9.37 -3.44 -11.29
C ALA A 325 -8.08 -2.86 -10.69
N ILE A 326 -7.29 -3.69 -9.98
CA ILE A 326 -5.97 -3.29 -9.44
C ILE A 326 -5.04 -2.89 -10.59
N ALA A 327 -4.98 -3.69 -11.67
CA ALA A 327 -4.15 -3.40 -12.83
C ALA A 327 -4.54 -2.07 -13.50
N GLN A 328 -5.84 -1.82 -13.68
CA GLN A 328 -6.35 -0.56 -14.26
C GLN A 328 -5.99 0.65 -13.39
N ILE A 329 -6.09 0.53 -12.06
CA ILE A 329 -5.69 1.58 -11.13
C ILE A 329 -4.18 1.84 -11.23
N ALA A 330 -3.36 0.78 -11.22
CA ALA A 330 -1.91 0.90 -11.35
C ALA A 330 -1.52 1.57 -12.66
N ARG A 331 -2.15 1.19 -13.77
CA ARG A 331 -1.91 1.79 -15.08
C ARG A 331 -2.31 3.26 -15.13
N ALA A 332 -3.47 3.63 -14.61
CA ALA A 332 -3.91 5.02 -14.58
C ALA A 332 -2.97 5.90 -13.75
N VAL A 333 -2.49 5.40 -12.61
CA VAL A 333 -1.51 6.10 -11.76
C VAL A 333 -0.14 6.20 -12.45
N TYR A 334 0.32 5.13 -13.10
CA TYR A 334 1.55 5.10 -13.88
C TYR A 334 1.53 6.15 -15.00
N ASP A 335 0.49 6.14 -15.85
CA ASP A 335 0.35 7.08 -16.96
C ASP A 335 0.25 8.53 -16.46
N PHE A 336 -0.46 8.76 -15.34
CA PHE A 336 -0.56 10.10 -14.73
C PHE A 336 0.80 10.66 -14.35
N PHE A 337 1.63 9.91 -13.65
CA PHE A 337 2.95 10.41 -13.23
C PHE A 337 3.94 10.48 -14.40
N LEU A 338 3.86 9.56 -15.35
CA LEU A 338 4.72 9.57 -16.54
C LEU A 338 4.44 10.77 -17.45
N PHE A 339 3.16 11.09 -17.71
CA PHE A 339 2.77 12.14 -18.66
C PHE A 339 2.47 13.48 -18.01
N GLN A 340 2.51 13.58 -16.70
CA GLN A 340 2.34 14.80 -15.92
C GLN A 340 3.53 15.00 -14.96
N PRO A 341 4.75 15.11 -15.50
CA PRO A 341 5.93 15.33 -14.68
C PRO A 341 5.77 16.63 -13.88
N SER A 342 6.29 16.67 -12.67
CA SER A 342 6.30 17.86 -11.85
C SER A 342 7.16 18.94 -12.53
N THR A 343 6.60 20.10 -12.80
CA THR A 343 7.35 21.26 -13.32
C THR A 343 8.13 21.98 -12.22
N THR A 344 7.98 21.57 -10.96
CA THR A 344 8.70 22.18 -9.83
C THR A 344 10.01 21.42 -9.61
N PRO A 345 11.18 22.04 -9.81
CA PRO A 345 12.45 21.44 -9.43
C PRO A 345 12.44 21.19 -7.91
N LEU A 346 12.86 19.99 -7.47
CA LEU A 346 13.21 19.79 -6.07
C LEU A 346 14.29 20.81 -5.69
N VAL A 347 13.96 21.73 -4.82
CA VAL A 347 14.96 22.54 -4.13
C VAL A 347 15.82 21.55 -3.34
N LYS A 348 17.09 21.40 -3.76
CA LYS A 348 18.09 20.54 -3.11
C LYS A 348 18.42 21.05 -1.73
#